data_ef56f55ff0ef9734ea1696e968adb831
#
_entry.id   ef56f55ff0ef9734ea1696e968adb831
#
_cell.length_a   1.000
_cell.length_b   1.000
_cell.length_c   1.000
_cell.angle_alpha   90.00
_cell.angle_beta   90.00
_cell.angle_gamma   90.00
#
_symmetry.space_group_name_H-M   'P 1'
#
loop_
_entity.id
_entity.type
_entity.pdbx_description
1 polymer ?
#
loop_
_entity_poly.entity_id
_entity_poly.type
_entity_poly.pdbx_seq_one_letter_code
_entity_poly.pdbx_strand_id
1 'polypeptide(L)'
;DNLGDWSSDVCSSISIEAASGVTTGISAADRARTVAAAVDVNAGPADIVQPGHIFPLRAKDGGVLTRAGHTEAGCDLARLAGHTPASVIVEVMNDDGTMARRPDLEIFARKHGIKIGTIADLIHYRLSTERTVVRIGERDLPTVHGTFRLITFEDRIDGGVHMAMVMGPLRRDEPTLVRVHVIDPLRDLVGAEYNGPSNWTLWAALQRVAAEGRGVVVVLANHESSQALLERVPQLTQAPRQFNRSQSRIYSEVGTGAQILQDLGVGKLRHLGPPLKYAGLTGYDLEVVESIPFTE
;
A
#
# COMPACT_ATOMS: atom_id res chain seq x y z
N ASP A 1 24.91 5.75 34.33
CA ASP A 1 24.02 6.47 33.41
C ASP A 1 24.85 7.25 32.42
N ASN A 2 25.49 6.53 31.50
CA ASN A 2 26.20 7.12 30.37
C ASN A 2 25.21 7.12 29.19
N LEU A 3 24.28 8.06 29.18
CA LEU A 3 23.70 8.55 27.95
C LEU A 3 24.82 9.32 27.25
N GLY A 4 25.69 8.57 26.55
CA GLY A 4 26.73 9.16 25.72
C GLY A 4 26.09 10.23 24.85
N ASP A 5 26.77 11.32 24.68
CA ASP A 5 26.40 12.46 23.85
C ASP A 5 26.25 12.02 22.38
N TRP A 6 25.12 11.37 22.09
CA TRP A 6 24.74 10.97 20.74
C TRP A 6 24.34 12.18 19.89
N SER A 7 24.20 13.35 20.52
CA SER A 7 23.64 14.53 19.86
C SER A 7 24.64 15.23 18.95
N SER A 8 25.93 15.26 19.28
CA SER A 8 26.90 16.06 18.54
C SER A 8 27.36 15.40 17.23
N ASP A 9 27.70 14.11 17.26
CA ASP A 9 28.29 13.46 16.09
C ASP A 9 27.23 13.05 15.04
N VAL A 10 26.04 12.64 15.49
CA VAL A 10 24.94 12.29 14.58
C VAL A 10 24.38 13.56 13.93
N CYS A 11 24.20 14.65 14.69
CA CYS A 11 23.75 15.93 14.12
C CYS A 11 24.72 16.52 13.13
N SER A 12 26.03 16.39 13.35
CA SER A 12 27.05 16.89 12.45
C SER A 12 27.13 16.17 11.11
N SER A 13 26.68 14.91 11.04
CA SER A 13 26.75 14.10 9.82
C SER A 13 25.48 14.06 8.98
N ILE A 14 24.29 14.35 9.56
CA ILE A 14 23.00 14.21 8.87
C ILE A 14 22.27 15.54 8.64
N SER A 15 22.61 16.61 9.37
CA SER A 15 22.01 17.92 9.15
C SER A 15 22.71 18.70 8.05
N ILE A 16 21.95 19.49 7.30
CA ILE A 16 22.44 20.25 6.15
C ILE A 16 22.11 21.72 6.26
N GLU A 17 22.91 22.54 5.54
CA GLU A 17 22.68 23.96 5.34
C GLU A 17 22.97 24.32 3.88
N ALA A 18 22.32 25.37 3.34
CA ALA A 18 22.71 25.90 2.04
C ALA A 18 24.12 26.50 2.11
N ALA A 19 24.95 26.22 1.11
CA ALA A 19 26.31 26.73 1.05
C ALA A 19 26.38 28.27 0.87
N SER A 20 25.27 28.89 0.44
CA SER A 20 25.17 30.34 0.21
C SER A 20 23.73 30.84 0.41
N GLY A 21 23.64 32.16 0.71
CA GLY A 21 22.34 32.83 0.85
C GLY A 21 21.66 32.61 2.17
N VAL A 22 22.38 32.16 3.20
CA VAL A 22 21.95 32.01 4.58
C VAL A 22 22.82 32.84 5.50
N THR A 23 22.29 33.17 6.69
CA THR A 23 23.03 33.87 7.75
C THR A 23 23.43 32.89 8.86
N THR A 24 22.59 32.71 9.86
CA THR A 24 22.81 31.74 10.96
C THR A 24 22.23 30.37 10.67
N GLY A 25 21.46 30.21 9.60
CA GLY A 25 20.75 28.97 9.26
C GLY A 25 19.46 28.70 10.06
N ILE A 26 19.23 29.41 11.15
CA ILE A 26 18.13 29.12 12.10
C ILE A 26 16.82 29.78 11.67
N SER A 27 16.87 30.94 11.04
CA SER A 27 15.67 31.70 10.67
C SER A 27 14.78 30.94 9.70
N ALA A 28 13.47 31.23 9.68
CA ALA A 28 12.56 30.64 8.71
C ALA A 28 13.01 30.88 7.26
N ALA A 29 13.58 32.05 6.97
CA ALA A 29 14.13 32.39 5.65
C ALA A 29 15.35 31.54 5.30
N ASP A 30 16.29 31.35 6.25
CA ASP A 30 17.48 30.52 6.03
C ASP A 30 17.11 29.06 5.84
N ARG A 31 16.16 28.53 6.64
CA ARG A 31 15.64 27.16 6.51
C ARG A 31 14.97 26.96 5.14
N ALA A 32 14.14 27.93 4.71
CA ALA A 32 13.51 27.90 3.41
C ALA A 32 14.55 27.91 2.27
N ARG A 33 15.62 28.70 2.41
CA ARG A 33 16.73 28.75 1.45
C ARG A 33 17.44 27.40 1.39
N THR A 34 17.71 26.77 2.53
CA THR A 34 18.36 25.46 2.61
C THR A 34 17.50 24.38 1.95
N VAL A 35 16.20 24.36 2.25
CA VAL A 35 15.26 23.40 1.61
C VAL A 35 15.25 23.63 0.10
N ALA A 36 15.13 24.89 -0.37
CA ALA A 36 15.12 25.19 -1.81
C ALA A 36 16.40 24.72 -2.50
N ALA A 37 17.57 24.95 -1.88
CA ALA A 37 18.84 24.47 -2.41
C ALA A 37 18.91 22.93 -2.46
N ALA A 38 18.40 22.24 -1.44
CA ALA A 38 18.46 20.78 -1.37
C ALA A 38 17.54 20.07 -2.38
N VAL A 39 16.44 20.72 -2.82
CA VAL A 39 15.45 20.11 -3.73
C VAL A 39 15.57 20.63 -5.17
N ASP A 40 16.48 21.54 -5.45
CA ASP A 40 16.70 22.03 -6.81
C ASP A 40 17.22 20.91 -7.70
N VAL A 41 16.61 20.73 -8.87
CA VAL A 41 17.00 19.68 -9.83
C VAL A 41 18.43 19.88 -10.39
N ASN A 42 18.97 21.08 -10.30
CA ASN A 42 20.32 21.41 -10.73
C ASN A 42 21.32 21.45 -9.57
N ALA A 43 20.89 21.18 -8.33
CA ALA A 43 21.76 21.21 -7.18
C ALA A 43 22.85 20.12 -7.24
N GLY A 44 24.03 20.51 -6.84
CA GLY A 44 25.17 19.61 -6.67
C GLY A 44 25.70 19.58 -5.23
N PRO A 45 26.68 18.73 -4.92
CA PRO A 45 27.26 18.64 -3.58
C PRO A 45 27.82 19.96 -3.03
N ALA A 46 28.19 20.89 -3.91
CA ALA A 46 28.75 22.20 -3.53
C ALA A 46 27.68 23.21 -3.06
N ASP A 47 26.39 22.92 -3.30
CA ASP A 47 25.28 23.79 -2.91
C ASP A 47 24.82 23.57 -1.46
N ILE A 48 25.31 22.51 -0.82
CA ILE A 48 24.96 22.08 0.54
C ILE A 48 26.24 21.92 1.37
N VAL A 49 26.18 22.35 2.62
CA VAL A 49 27.22 22.13 3.62
C VAL A 49 26.68 21.37 4.83
N GLN A 50 27.55 20.79 5.60
CA GLN A 50 27.29 20.10 6.86
C GLN A 50 28.27 20.58 7.94
N PRO A 51 27.80 20.69 9.21
CA PRO A 51 26.43 20.51 9.70
C PRO A 51 25.52 21.70 9.37
N GLY A 52 24.21 21.55 9.59
CA GLY A 52 23.20 22.61 9.41
C GLY A 52 22.00 22.44 10.32
N HIS A 53 20.89 23.09 9.95
CA HIS A 53 19.66 23.13 10.75
C HIS A 53 18.48 22.37 10.12
N ILE A 54 18.67 21.78 8.94
CA ILE A 54 17.67 20.98 8.26
C ILE A 54 18.08 19.51 8.27
N PHE A 55 17.15 18.64 8.65
CA PHE A 55 17.35 17.19 8.68
C PHE A 55 16.63 16.55 7.50
N PRO A 56 17.34 16.15 6.44
CA PRO A 56 16.71 15.49 5.31
C PRO A 56 16.32 14.06 5.65
N LEU A 57 15.09 13.70 5.31
CA LEU A 57 14.56 12.34 5.38
C LEU A 57 14.27 11.85 3.96
N ARG A 58 14.68 10.63 3.67
CA ARG A 58 14.38 10.02 2.37
C ARG A 58 13.08 9.21 2.45
N ALA A 59 12.11 9.59 1.61
CA ALA A 59 10.91 8.81 1.39
C ALA A 59 11.24 7.49 0.69
N LYS A 60 10.47 6.45 0.95
CA LYS A 60 10.54 5.19 0.19
C LYS A 60 9.99 5.39 -1.22
N ASP A 61 10.64 4.77 -2.20
CA ASP A 61 10.13 4.71 -3.58
C ASP A 61 8.76 4.03 -3.56
N GLY A 62 7.81 4.54 -4.37
CA GLY A 62 6.40 4.14 -4.29
C GLY A 62 5.55 4.94 -3.29
N GLY A 63 6.16 5.77 -2.43
CA GLY A 63 5.47 6.67 -1.51
C GLY A 63 4.62 5.94 -0.48
N VAL A 64 3.42 6.50 -0.17
CA VAL A 64 2.51 5.91 0.83
C VAL A 64 2.01 4.50 0.48
N LEU A 65 2.13 4.08 -0.78
CA LEU A 65 1.77 2.73 -1.19
C LEU A 65 2.81 1.69 -0.73
N THR A 66 4.07 2.10 -0.55
CA THR A 66 5.14 1.26 -0.01
C THR A 66 5.25 1.39 1.51
N ARG A 67 5.22 2.62 2.04
CA ARG A 67 5.29 2.90 3.47
C ARG A 67 4.27 3.97 3.86
N ALA A 68 3.29 3.61 4.69
CA ALA A 68 2.24 4.51 5.17
C ALA A 68 2.81 5.50 6.22
N GLY A 69 3.72 6.39 5.80
CA GLY A 69 4.40 7.37 6.65
C GLY A 69 4.16 8.81 6.19
N HIS A 70 4.34 9.78 7.11
CA HIS A 70 4.18 11.20 6.81
C HIS A 70 5.24 11.72 5.83
N THR A 71 6.45 11.16 5.85
CA THR A 71 7.53 11.46 4.90
C THR A 71 7.09 11.16 3.47
N GLU A 72 6.53 9.96 3.26
CA GLU A 72 6.00 9.52 1.98
C GLU A 72 4.78 10.36 1.57
N ALA A 73 3.87 10.62 2.51
CA ALA A 73 2.66 11.40 2.26
C ALA A 73 2.99 12.83 1.79
N GLY A 74 3.97 13.47 2.41
CA GLY A 74 4.40 14.80 1.99
C GLY A 74 4.97 14.83 0.56
N CYS A 75 5.82 13.87 0.22
CA CYS A 75 6.38 13.73 -1.13
C CYS A 75 5.29 13.42 -2.17
N ASP A 76 4.34 12.54 -1.82
CA ASP A 76 3.22 12.19 -2.70
C ASP A 76 2.29 13.36 -2.96
N LEU A 77 1.94 14.13 -1.94
CA LEU A 77 1.10 15.32 -2.09
C LEU A 77 1.77 16.37 -2.99
N ALA A 78 3.09 16.59 -2.81
CA ALA A 78 3.84 17.49 -3.67
C ALA A 78 3.84 17.01 -5.14
N ARG A 79 4.11 15.72 -5.37
CA ARG A 79 4.08 15.09 -6.69
C ARG A 79 2.70 15.17 -7.35
N LEU A 80 1.65 14.84 -6.62
CA LEU A 80 0.27 14.91 -7.11
C LEU A 80 -0.17 16.34 -7.44
N ALA A 81 0.42 17.34 -6.77
CA ALA A 81 0.21 18.75 -7.08
C ALA A 81 1.09 19.26 -8.23
N GLY A 82 1.91 18.40 -8.87
CA GLY A 82 2.78 18.77 -9.97
C GLY A 82 4.08 19.46 -9.56
N HIS A 83 4.49 19.33 -8.30
CA HIS A 83 5.73 19.89 -7.77
C HIS A 83 6.81 18.82 -7.60
N THR A 84 8.05 19.28 -7.34
CA THR A 84 9.16 18.41 -6.91
C THR A 84 8.71 17.59 -5.70
N PRO A 85 8.91 16.25 -5.68
CA PRO A 85 8.43 15.39 -4.60
C PRO A 85 9.25 15.56 -3.32
N ALA A 86 9.09 16.72 -2.70
CA ALA A 86 9.72 17.11 -1.45
C ALA A 86 8.73 17.93 -0.61
N SER A 87 8.84 17.83 0.71
CA SER A 87 8.01 18.59 1.63
C SER A 87 8.72 18.86 2.94
N VAL A 88 8.31 19.91 3.62
CA VAL A 88 8.71 20.17 5.00
C VAL A 88 7.63 19.59 5.91
N ILE A 89 8.04 18.79 6.87
CA ILE A 89 7.15 18.19 7.87
C ILE A 89 7.50 18.71 9.26
N VAL A 90 6.49 18.94 10.10
CA VAL A 90 6.64 19.41 11.48
C VAL A 90 5.47 18.90 12.30
N GLU A 91 5.76 18.49 13.54
CA GLU A 91 4.72 18.12 14.50
C GLU A 91 4.08 19.37 15.11
N VAL A 92 2.76 19.32 15.31
CA VAL A 92 2.03 20.38 16.02
C VAL A 92 2.03 20.10 17.52
N MET A 93 2.56 21.03 18.30
CA MET A 93 2.52 21.01 19.76
C MET A 93 1.41 21.92 20.30
N ASN A 94 0.80 21.52 21.39
CA ASN A 94 -0.09 22.35 22.21
C ASN A 94 0.72 23.38 23.02
N ASP A 95 0.07 24.42 23.49
CA ASP A 95 0.71 25.47 24.27
C ASP A 95 1.32 24.96 25.60
N ASP A 96 0.83 23.83 26.12
CA ASP A 96 1.36 23.16 27.32
C ASP A 96 2.58 22.27 27.05
N GLY A 97 3.05 22.21 25.79
CA GLY A 97 4.17 21.39 25.36
C GLY A 97 3.83 19.94 25.02
N THR A 98 2.58 19.51 25.16
CA THR A 98 2.15 18.17 24.72
C THR A 98 1.96 18.12 23.20
N MET A 99 2.07 16.92 22.62
CA MET A 99 1.83 16.75 21.18
C MET A 99 0.34 16.81 20.88
N ALA A 100 -0.06 17.69 19.96
CA ALA A 100 -1.45 17.80 19.51
C ALA A 100 -1.94 16.47 18.90
N ARG A 101 -3.13 16.04 19.29
CA ARG A 101 -3.81 14.85 18.80
C ARG A 101 -5.03 15.24 17.96
N ARG A 102 -5.71 14.27 17.41
CA ARG A 102 -6.82 14.51 16.47
C ARG A 102 -7.81 15.58 16.91
N PRO A 103 -8.30 15.59 18.17
CA PRO A 103 -9.23 16.62 18.62
C PRO A 103 -8.63 18.04 18.60
N ASP A 104 -7.35 18.16 19.01
CA ASP A 104 -6.63 19.45 19.05
C ASP A 104 -6.37 19.94 17.62
N LEU A 105 -5.96 19.01 16.72
CA LEU A 105 -5.69 19.31 15.31
C LEU A 105 -6.94 19.77 14.57
N GLU A 106 -8.12 19.25 14.90
CA GLU A 106 -9.38 19.70 14.29
C GLU A 106 -9.74 21.14 14.70
N ILE A 107 -9.41 21.53 15.95
CA ILE A 107 -9.57 22.91 16.42
C ILE A 107 -8.55 23.82 15.73
N PHE A 108 -7.29 23.39 15.70
CA PHE A 108 -6.19 24.12 15.07
C PHE A 108 -6.47 24.37 13.58
N ALA A 109 -6.88 23.34 12.85
CA ALA A 109 -7.17 23.43 11.44
C ALA A 109 -8.32 24.41 11.14
N ARG A 110 -9.41 24.37 11.92
CA ARG A 110 -10.52 25.34 11.80
C ARG A 110 -10.06 26.76 12.07
N LYS A 111 -9.26 26.97 13.12
CA LYS A 111 -8.72 28.28 13.51
C LYS A 111 -7.86 28.90 12.42
N HIS A 112 -7.06 28.08 11.72
CA HIS A 112 -6.08 28.54 10.73
C HIS A 112 -6.52 28.31 9.27
N GLY A 113 -7.73 27.79 9.02
CA GLY A 113 -8.20 27.50 7.67
C GLY A 113 -7.41 26.41 6.94
N ILE A 114 -6.80 25.45 7.68
CA ILE A 114 -5.95 24.39 7.14
C ILE A 114 -6.79 23.13 6.95
N LYS A 115 -6.54 22.41 5.85
CA LYS A 115 -7.18 21.12 5.58
C LYS A 115 -6.52 20.00 6.38
N ILE A 116 -7.31 19.01 6.78
CA ILE A 116 -6.83 17.79 7.41
C ILE A 116 -7.10 16.63 6.45
N GLY A 117 -6.09 15.79 6.22
CA GLY A 117 -6.21 14.52 5.52
C GLY A 117 -5.63 13.38 6.34
N THR A 118 -5.92 12.15 5.97
CA THR A 118 -5.29 10.95 6.55
C THR A 118 -4.43 10.25 5.50
N ILE A 119 -3.39 9.55 5.97
CA ILE A 119 -2.56 8.73 5.07
C ILE A 119 -3.41 7.62 4.44
N ALA A 120 -4.39 7.08 5.16
CA ALA A 120 -5.30 6.07 4.64
C ALA A 120 -6.13 6.60 3.45
N ASP A 121 -6.64 7.83 3.53
CA ASP A 121 -7.38 8.45 2.42
C ASP A 121 -6.47 8.72 1.22
N LEU A 122 -5.21 9.12 1.46
CA LEU A 122 -4.23 9.32 0.39
C LEU A 122 -3.87 8.01 -0.31
N ILE A 123 -3.68 6.93 0.43
CA ILE A 123 -3.48 5.58 -0.12
C ILE A 123 -4.68 5.20 -1.00
N HIS A 124 -5.90 5.37 -0.48
CA HIS A 124 -7.12 5.06 -1.23
C HIS A 124 -7.22 5.90 -2.52
N TYR A 125 -6.96 7.20 -2.43
CA TYR A 125 -6.95 8.09 -3.59
C TYR A 125 -5.95 7.62 -4.65
N ARG A 126 -4.70 7.34 -4.26
CA ARG A 126 -3.67 6.88 -5.18
C ARG A 126 -4.02 5.54 -5.84
N LEU A 127 -4.49 4.57 -5.06
CA LEU A 127 -4.91 3.27 -5.58
C LEU A 127 -6.07 3.36 -6.57
N SER A 128 -6.99 4.33 -6.38
CA SER A 128 -8.14 4.53 -7.28
C SER A 128 -7.81 5.34 -8.53
N THR A 129 -6.75 6.16 -8.50
CA THR A 129 -6.41 7.07 -9.60
C THR A 129 -5.15 6.66 -10.39
N GLU A 130 -4.25 5.90 -9.78
CA GLU A 130 -3.00 5.45 -10.40
C GLU A 130 -3.11 3.98 -10.84
N ARG A 131 -2.62 3.66 -12.02
CA ARG A 131 -2.43 2.27 -12.45
C ARG A 131 -1.06 1.79 -12.01
N THR A 132 -1.03 0.98 -10.96
CA THR A 132 0.19 0.41 -10.38
C THR A 132 0.47 -0.99 -10.92
N VAL A 133 -0.54 -1.66 -11.47
CA VAL A 133 -0.45 -3.04 -11.96
C VAL A 133 -0.52 -3.07 -13.48
N VAL A 134 0.42 -3.77 -14.11
CA VAL A 134 0.55 -3.84 -15.56
C VAL A 134 0.59 -5.30 -16.02
N ARG A 135 -0.22 -5.62 -17.03
CA ARG A 135 -0.19 -6.93 -17.70
C ARG A 135 1.14 -7.12 -18.42
N ILE A 136 1.84 -8.23 -18.16
CA ILE A 136 3.14 -8.56 -18.75
C ILE A 136 3.13 -9.83 -19.62
N GLY A 137 2.12 -10.68 -19.50
CA GLY A 137 2.05 -11.89 -20.29
C GLY A 137 0.72 -12.61 -20.22
N GLU A 138 0.45 -13.44 -21.22
CA GLU A 138 -0.75 -14.28 -21.29
C GLU A 138 -0.42 -15.59 -22.00
N ARG A 139 -0.92 -16.72 -21.48
CA ARG A 139 -0.81 -18.03 -22.09
C ARG A 139 -1.81 -19.04 -21.53
N ASP A 140 -2.11 -20.07 -22.28
CA ASP A 140 -2.91 -21.18 -21.78
C ASP A 140 -2.08 -22.05 -20.83
N LEU A 141 -2.69 -22.38 -19.69
CA LEU A 141 -2.10 -23.21 -18.66
C LEU A 141 -3.00 -24.42 -18.37
N PRO A 142 -2.61 -25.62 -18.79
CA PRO A 142 -3.29 -26.84 -18.38
C PRO A 142 -3.15 -27.07 -16.87
N THR A 143 -4.25 -27.36 -16.20
CA THR A 143 -4.29 -27.71 -14.78
C THR A 143 -5.11 -28.95 -14.54
N VAL A 144 -5.11 -29.50 -13.34
CA VAL A 144 -5.96 -30.64 -12.95
C VAL A 144 -7.46 -30.34 -13.01
N HIS A 145 -7.84 -29.05 -13.08
CA HIS A 145 -9.22 -28.59 -13.20
C HIS A 145 -9.59 -28.14 -14.63
N GLY A 146 -8.71 -28.38 -15.60
CA GLY A 146 -8.88 -27.93 -16.99
C GLY A 146 -7.89 -26.84 -17.39
N THR A 147 -8.03 -26.35 -18.61
CA THR A 147 -7.13 -25.32 -19.13
C THR A 147 -7.63 -23.94 -18.76
N PHE A 148 -6.83 -23.19 -18.02
CA PHE A 148 -7.04 -21.80 -17.72
C PHE A 148 -6.17 -20.92 -18.62
N ARG A 149 -6.66 -19.76 -18.94
CA ARG A 149 -5.86 -18.68 -19.49
C ARG A 149 -5.16 -17.98 -18.33
N LEU A 150 -3.86 -18.19 -18.19
CA LEU A 150 -3.01 -17.53 -17.22
C LEU A 150 -2.60 -16.17 -17.74
N ILE A 151 -2.90 -15.12 -17.00
CA ILE A 151 -2.46 -13.75 -17.27
C ILE A 151 -1.59 -13.30 -16.11
N THR A 152 -0.40 -12.78 -16.42
CA THR A 152 0.56 -12.32 -15.43
C THR A 152 0.61 -10.78 -15.40
N PHE A 153 0.71 -10.25 -14.21
CA PHE A 153 0.76 -8.82 -13.94
C PHE A 153 1.96 -8.49 -13.05
N GLU A 154 2.60 -7.38 -13.31
CA GLU A 154 3.66 -6.81 -12.49
C GLU A 154 3.11 -5.62 -11.70
N ASP A 155 3.34 -5.59 -10.39
CA ASP A 155 3.14 -4.39 -9.57
C ASP A 155 4.39 -3.51 -9.67
N ARG A 156 4.20 -2.29 -10.17
CA ARG A 156 5.30 -1.32 -10.36
C ARG A 156 5.79 -0.68 -9.08
N ILE A 157 5.10 -0.92 -7.96
CA ILE A 157 5.46 -0.35 -6.66
C ILE A 157 6.55 -1.19 -5.99
N ASP A 158 6.37 -2.52 -5.99
CA ASP A 158 7.24 -3.44 -5.27
C ASP A 158 7.86 -4.53 -6.16
N GLY A 159 7.54 -4.53 -7.47
CA GLY A 159 8.02 -5.53 -8.43
C GLY A 159 7.36 -6.91 -8.27
N GLY A 160 6.31 -7.01 -7.46
CA GLY A 160 5.57 -8.25 -7.24
C GLY A 160 4.89 -8.75 -8.51
N VAL A 161 4.88 -10.07 -8.70
CA VAL A 161 4.17 -10.69 -9.84
C VAL A 161 2.88 -11.33 -9.35
N HIS A 162 1.77 -10.86 -9.90
CA HIS A 162 0.44 -11.39 -9.64
C HIS A 162 -0.06 -12.20 -10.84
N MET A 163 -1.01 -13.07 -10.61
CA MET A 163 -1.56 -13.95 -11.65
C MET A 163 -3.09 -13.87 -11.66
N ALA A 164 -3.68 -13.96 -12.84
CA ALA A 164 -5.11 -14.20 -12.98
C ALA A 164 -5.33 -15.50 -13.77
N MET A 165 -6.05 -16.42 -13.16
CA MET A 165 -6.47 -17.70 -13.77
C MET A 165 -7.89 -17.50 -14.29
N VAL A 166 -8.03 -17.36 -15.60
CA VAL A 166 -9.30 -17.03 -16.26
C VAL A 166 -9.84 -18.24 -17.01
N MET A 167 -11.13 -18.51 -16.85
CA MET A 167 -11.84 -19.52 -17.64
C MET A 167 -13.05 -18.88 -18.33
N GLY A 168 -13.27 -19.18 -19.58
CA GLY A 168 -14.35 -18.65 -20.38
C GLY A 168 -14.24 -17.13 -20.69
N PRO A 169 -15.22 -16.58 -21.42
CA PRO A 169 -15.25 -15.16 -21.74
C PRO A 169 -15.68 -14.34 -20.54
N LEU A 170 -14.99 -13.21 -20.30
CA LEU A 170 -15.36 -12.23 -19.29
C LEU A 170 -16.05 -11.03 -19.96
N ARG A 171 -17.14 -10.54 -19.36
CA ARG A 171 -17.88 -9.37 -19.82
C ARG A 171 -18.24 -8.48 -18.66
N ARG A 172 -18.12 -7.16 -18.86
CA ARG A 172 -18.30 -6.16 -17.80
C ARG A 172 -19.70 -6.12 -17.22
N ASP A 173 -20.71 -6.34 -18.05
CA ASP A 173 -22.13 -6.26 -17.70
C ASP A 173 -22.70 -7.58 -17.13
N GLU A 174 -21.97 -8.68 -17.26
CA GLU A 174 -22.38 -9.99 -16.78
C GLU A 174 -21.77 -10.34 -15.42
N PRO A 175 -22.55 -10.92 -14.48
CA PRO A 175 -22.02 -11.41 -13.22
C PRO A 175 -20.95 -12.50 -13.45
N THR A 176 -19.76 -12.28 -12.92
CA THR A 176 -18.59 -13.17 -13.07
C THR A 176 -18.19 -13.75 -11.71
N LEU A 177 -17.93 -15.06 -11.68
CA LEU A 177 -17.41 -15.72 -10.49
C LEU A 177 -15.97 -15.25 -10.24
N VAL A 178 -15.71 -14.69 -9.07
CA VAL A 178 -14.43 -14.04 -8.74
C VAL A 178 -13.89 -14.49 -7.39
N ARG A 179 -12.64 -14.88 -7.35
CA ARG A 179 -11.85 -14.98 -6.12
C ARG A 179 -10.60 -14.12 -6.23
N VAL A 180 -10.38 -13.24 -5.27
CA VAL A 180 -9.06 -12.63 -5.04
C VAL A 180 -8.42 -13.41 -3.88
N HIS A 181 -7.31 -14.06 -4.16
CA HIS A 181 -6.61 -14.96 -3.24
C HIS A 181 -5.18 -14.46 -3.01
N VAL A 182 -4.83 -14.20 -1.77
CA VAL A 182 -3.44 -13.91 -1.37
C VAL A 182 -2.78 -15.24 -1.06
N ILE A 183 -1.64 -15.54 -1.68
CA ILE A 183 -0.91 -16.80 -1.49
C ILE A 183 -0.58 -17.00 -0.01
N ASP A 184 -0.97 -18.15 0.53
CA ASP A 184 -0.57 -18.60 1.85
C ASP A 184 0.17 -19.94 1.72
N PRO A 185 1.52 -19.95 1.84
CA PRO A 185 2.30 -21.16 1.61
C PRO A 185 1.87 -22.35 2.47
N LEU A 186 1.43 -22.10 3.70
CA LEU A 186 1.02 -23.17 4.61
C LEU A 186 -0.32 -23.80 4.21
N ARG A 187 -1.29 -22.98 3.76
CA ARG A 187 -2.57 -23.49 3.27
C ARG A 187 -2.48 -24.05 1.86
N ASP A 188 -1.83 -23.30 0.97
CA ASP A 188 -1.89 -23.59 -0.46
C ASP A 188 -0.93 -24.72 -0.86
N LEU A 189 0.21 -24.88 -0.17
CA LEU A 189 1.19 -25.93 -0.49
C LEU A 189 1.08 -27.18 0.40
N VAL A 190 0.83 -26.99 1.72
CA VAL A 190 0.81 -28.13 2.64
C VAL A 190 -0.58 -28.45 3.20
N GLY A 191 -1.61 -27.71 2.81
CA GLY A 191 -2.99 -27.96 3.21
C GLY A 191 -3.25 -27.71 4.68
N ALA A 192 -2.52 -26.82 5.35
CA ALA A 192 -2.69 -26.55 6.77
C ALA A 192 -4.05 -25.92 7.07
N GLU A 193 -4.77 -26.50 8.02
CA GLU A 193 -6.05 -26.00 8.52
C GLU A 193 -5.84 -25.20 9.80
N TYR A 194 -6.03 -23.90 9.75
CA TYR A 194 -5.95 -23.02 10.92
C TYR A 194 -6.89 -21.81 10.76
N ASN A 195 -7.30 -21.23 11.88
CA ASN A 195 -8.23 -20.09 11.95
C ASN A 195 -9.64 -20.37 11.40
N GLY A 196 -10.13 -21.61 11.53
CA GLY A 196 -11.50 -22.00 11.21
C GLY A 196 -11.71 -22.53 9.80
N PRO A 197 -12.80 -23.28 9.58
CA PRO A 197 -13.01 -24.09 8.37
C PRO A 197 -13.52 -23.36 7.15
N SER A 198 -13.74 -22.06 7.16
CA SER A 198 -14.72 -21.45 6.25
C SER A 198 -14.15 -20.52 5.18
N ASN A 199 -12.94 -20.74 4.70
CA ASN A 199 -12.40 -19.90 3.63
C ASN A 199 -12.14 -20.70 2.36
N TRP A 200 -12.58 -20.16 1.23
CA TRP A 200 -12.19 -20.63 -0.08
C TRP A 200 -10.67 -20.76 -0.19
N THR A 201 -10.17 -21.99 -0.32
CA THR A 201 -8.77 -22.26 -0.67
C THR A 201 -8.53 -21.91 -2.15
N LEU A 202 -7.26 -21.78 -2.57
CA LEU A 202 -6.93 -21.59 -3.97
C LEU A 202 -7.49 -22.73 -4.85
N TRP A 203 -7.29 -23.97 -4.41
CA TRP A 203 -7.74 -25.16 -5.12
C TRP A 203 -9.26 -25.24 -5.26
N ALA A 204 -10.00 -25.00 -4.17
CA ALA A 204 -11.46 -25.01 -4.21
C ALA A 204 -12.02 -23.91 -5.11
N ALA A 205 -11.39 -22.74 -5.11
CA ALA A 205 -11.79 -21.65 -5.99
C ALA A 205 -11.54 -21.97 -7.49
N LEU A 206 -10.39 -22.54 -7.82
CA LEU A 206 -10.11 -23.01 -9.19
C LEU A 206 -11.09 -24.09 -9.63
N GLN A 207 -11.34 -25.08 -8.79
CA GLN A 207 -12.32 -26.13 -9.05
C GLN A 207 -13.72 -25.57 -9.30
N ARG A 208 -14.15 -24.61 -8.46
CA ARG A 208 -15.48 -23.98 -8.59
C ARG A 208 -15.60 -23.16 -9.89
N VAL A 209 -14.57 -22.42 -10.26
CA VAL A 209 -14.55 -21.68 -11.53
C VAL A 209 -14.56 -22.64 -12.72
N ALA A 210 -13.82 -23.75 -12.63
CA ALA A 210 -13.81 -24.76 -13.69
C ALA A 210 -15.16 -25.45 -13.85
N ALA A 211 -15.84 -25.78 -12.75
CA ALA A 211 -17.17 -26.40 -12.77
C ALA A 211 -18.24 -25.46 -13.38
N GLU A 212 -18.10 -24.16 -13.19
CA GLU A 212 -19.00 -23.16 -13.81
C GLU A 212 -18.63 -22.86 -15.27
N GLY A 213 -17.39 -23.15 -15.68
CA GLY A 213 -16.88 -22.89 -17.02
C GLY A 213 -16.60 -21.42 -17.32
N ARG A 214 -16.84 -20.52 -16.35
CA ARG A 214 -16.59 -19.07 -16.49
C ARG A 214 -16.28 -18.42 -15.14
N GLY A 215 -15.17 -17.68 -15.10
CA GLY A 215 -14.78 -16.96 -13.89
C GLY A 215 -13.30 -16.63 -13.87
N VAL A 216 -12.87 -16.03 -12.77
CA VAL A 216 -11.47 -15.66 -12.55
C VAL A 216 -11.06 -15.88 -11.08
N VAL A 217 -9.86 -16.46 -10.93
CA VAL A 217 -9.15 -16.49 -9.65
C VAL A 217 -7.92 -15.59 -9.80
N VAL A 218 -7.95 -14.45 -9.14
CA VAL A 218 -6.78 -13.55 -9.04
C VAL A 218 -5.91 -14.02 -7.89
N VAL A 219 -4.66 -14.33 -8.16
CA VAL A 219 -3.68 -14.81 -7.20
C VAL A 219 -2.67 -13.69 -6.96
N LEU A 220 -2.74 -13.09 -5.79
CA LEU A 220 -1.84 -12.03 -5.37
C LEU A 220 -0.59 -12.62 -4.72
N ALA A 221 0.58 -12.12 -5.10
CA ALA A 221 1.83 -12.45 -4.44
C ALA A 221 1.77 -12.13 -2.94
N ASN A 222 2.35 -13.00 -2.13
CA ASN A 222 2.52 -12.73 -0.70
C ASN A 222 3.93 -12.23 -0.47
N HIS A 223 4.07 -11.01 0.04
CA HIS A 223 5.35 -10.40 0.42
C HIS A 223 5.73 -10.70 1.88
N GLU A 224 5.21 -11.82 2.44
CA GLU A 224 5.60 -12.27 3.76
C GLU A 224 7.09 -12.65 3.76
N SER A 225 7.89 -12.00 4.61
CA SER A 225 9.29 -12.35 4.76
C SER A 225 9.46 -13.72 5.42
N SER A 226 10.59 -14.38 5.19
CA SER A 226 10.90 -15.65 5.86
C SER A 226 10.83 -15.52 7.40
N GLN A 227 11.23 -14.39 7.95
CA GLN A 227 11.16 -14.11 9.38
C GLN A 227 9.70 -14.03 9.86
N ALA A 228 8.82 -13.32 9.12
CA ALA A 228 7.41 -13.24 9.46
C ALA A 228 6.71 -14.61 9.40
N LEU A 229 7.07 -15.45 8.43
CA LEU A 229 6.59 -16.83 8.35
C LEU A 229 7.04 -17.65 9.56
N LEU A 230 8.31 -17.55 9.97
CA LEU A 230 8.83 -18.23 11.16
C LEU A 230 8.14 -17.80 12.44
N GLU A 231 7.83 -16.52 12.59
CA GLU A 231 7.09 -15.98 13.74
C GLU A 231 5.62 -16.42 13.74
N ARG A 232 5.04 -16.67 12.57
CA ARG A 232 3.64 -17.13 12.43
C ARG A 232 3.45 -18.60 12.76
N VAL A 233 4.40 -19.47 12.39
CA VAL A 233 4.27 -20.93 12.57
C VAL A 233 3.93 -21.36 14.00
N PRO A 234 4.58 -20.88 15.07
CA PRO A 234 4.22 -21.23 16.44
C PRO A 234 2.82 -20.78 16.88
N GLN A 235 2.24 -19.79 16.18
CA GLN A 235 0.95 -19.21 16.54
C GLN A 235 -0.23 -19.94 15.88
N LEU A 236 0.03 -20.83 14.92
CA LEU A 236 -1.02 -21.58 14.19
C LEU A 236 -1.84 -22.51 15.09
N THR A 237 -1.24 -23.02 16.15
CA THR A 237 -1.88 -23.93 17.12
C THR A 237 -2.48 -23.21 18.33
N GLN A 238 -2.33 -21.90 18.41
CA GLN A 238 -2.92 -21.09 19.49
C GLN A 238 -4.34 -20.63 19.10
N ALA A 239 -5.17 -20.35 20.11
CA ALA A 239 -6.52 -19.80 19.87
C ALA A 239 -6.43 -18.57 18.93
N PRO A 240 -7.41 -18.39 18.01
CA PRO A 240 -7.32 -17.38 16.96
C PRO A 240 -7.18 -16.00 17.56
N ARG A 241 -5.95 -15.49 17.60
CA ARG A 241 -5.71 -14.05 17.76
C ARG A 241 -6.12 -13.41 16.45
N GLN A 242 -6.95 -12.37 16.53
CA GLN A 242 -7.21 -11.52 15.36
C GLN A 242 -5.85 -10.98 14.89
N PHE A 243 -5.34 -11.55 13.80
CA PHE A 243 -4.20 -10.96 13.11
C PHE A 243 -4.67 -9.60 12.61
N ASN A 244 -4.25 -8.55 13.28
CA ASN A 244 -4.46 -7.19 12.83
C ASN A 244 -3.58 -6.97 11.58
N ARG A 245 -4.10 -7.38 10.42
CA ARG A 245 -3.52 -6.91 9.15
C ARG A 245 -3.61 -5.39 9.18
N SER A 246 -2.50 -4.71 8.92
CA SER A 246 -2.53 -3.25 8.86
C SER A 246 -3.57 -2.83 7.81
N GLN A 247 -4.35 -1.80 8.10
CA GLN A 247 -5.36 -1.30 7.15
C GLN A 247 -4.73 -0.98 5.78
N SER A 248 -3.49 -0.47 5.76
CA SER A 248 -2.74 -0.20 4.54
C SER A 248 -2.54 -1.44 3.67
N ARG A 249 -2.24 -2.59 4.27
CA ARG A 249 -2.07 -3.86 3.52
C ARG A 249 -3.39 -4.35 2.93
N ILE A 250 -4.48 -4.24 3.68
CA ILE A 250 -5.82 -4.59 3.18
C ILE A 250 -6.19 -3.70 1.98
N TYR A 251 -5.94 -2.38 2.06
CA TYR A 251 -6.20 -1.46 0.96
C TYR A 251 -5.33 -1.77 -0.26
N SER A 252 -4.06 -2.11 -0.08
CA SER A 252 -3.18 -2.51 -1.17
C SER A 252 -3.67 -3.79 -1.86
N GLU A 253 -3.97 -4.86 -1.10
CA GLU A 253 -4.47 -6.13 -1.65
C GLU A 253 -5.80 -5.94 -2.41
N VAL A 254 -6.72 -5.12 -1.88
CA VAL A 254 -7.99 -4.79 -2.53
C VAL A 254 -7.77 -3.96 -3.78
N GLY A 255 -6.91 -2.95 -3.74
CA GLY A 255 -6.59 -2.08 -4.86
C GLY A 255 -5.94 -2.83 -6.02
N THR A 256 -4.92 -3.64 -5.73
CA THR A 256 -4.25 -4.49 -6.71
C THR A 256 -5.23 -5.49 -7.35
N GLY A 257 -6.03 -6.18 -6.54
CA GLY A 257 -7.06 -7.10 -7.04
C GLY A 257 -8.10 -6.41 -7.92
N ALA A 258 -8.54 -5.22 -7.53
CA ALA A 258 -9.51 -4.43 -8.28
C ALA A 258 -8.95 -3.96 -9.63
N GLN A 259 -7.71 -3.47 -9.69
CA GLN A 259 -7.05 -3.07 -10.93
C GLN A 259 -6.89 -4.25 -11.91
N ILE A 260 -6.54 -5.44 -11.40
CA ILE A 260 -6.47 -6.66 -12.22
C ILE A 260 -7.86 -7.01 -12.78
N LEU A 261 -8.91 -6.98 -11.96
CA LEU A 261 -10.28 -7.27 -12.40
C LEU A 261 -10.79 -6.27 -13.45
N GLN A 262 -10.46 -4.99 -13.30
CA GLN A 262 -10.77 -3.97 -14.31
C GLN A 262 -10.04 -4.25 -15.64
N ASP A 263 -8.76 -4.58 -15.60
CA ASP A 263 -7.97 -4.90 -16.78
C ASP A 263 -8.53 -6.13 -17.53
N LEU A 264 -9.09 -7.08 -16.78
CA LEU A 264 -9.76 -8.27 -17.32
C LEU A 264 -11.17 -7.98 -17.88
N GLY A 265 -11.68 -6.77 -17.70
CA GLY A 265 -13.03 -6.39 -18.15
C GLY A 265 -14.15 -6.94 -17.26
N VAL A 266 -13.88 -7.22 -15.99
CA VAL A 266 -14.91 -7.60 -15.00
C VAL A 266 -15.55 -6.34 -14.44
N GLY A 267 -16.88 -6.30 -14.32
CA GLY A 267 -17.63 -5.21 -13.68
C GLY A 267 -18.54 -5.70 -12.55
N LYS A 268 -19.20 -6.83 -12.74
CA LYS A 268 -20.09 -7.44 -11.73
C LYS A 268 -19.49 -8.71 -11.16
N LEU A 269 -19.38 -8.79 -9.84
CA LEU A 269 -18.71 -9.87 -9.14
C LEU A 269 -19.69 -10.74 -8.37
N ARG A 270 -19.63 -12.05 -8.62
CA ARG A 270 -20.10 -13.10 -7.70
C ARG A 270 -18.87 -13.54 -6.90
N HIS A 271 -18.71 -12.96 -5.72
CA HIS A 271 -17.51 -13.10 -4.92
C HIS A 271 -17.46 -14.42 -4.15
N LEU A 272 -16.43 -15.25 -4.38
CA LEU A 272 -16.15 -16.45 -3.57
C LEU A 272 -15.51 -16.05 -2.23
N GLY A 273 -16.32 -15.86 -1.22
CA GLY A 273 -15.90 -15.41 0.11
C GLY A 273 -17.04 -14.88 0.96
N PRO A 274 -16.72 -14.41 2.16
CA PRO A 274 -17.71 -13.76 3.02
C PRO A 274 -18.17 -12.43 2.40
N PRO A 275 -19.31 -11.88 2.86
CA PRO A 275 -19.79 -10.57 2.40
C PRO A 275 -18.72 -9.51 2.54
N LEU A 276 -18.40 -8.84 1.44
CA LEU A 276 -17.42 -7.76 1.41
C LEU A 276 -18.10 -6.45 1.84
N LYS A 277 -17.61 -5.84 2.91
CA LYS A 277 -18.05 -4.52 3.41
C LYS A 277 -17.13 -3.38 2.91
N TYR A 278 -16.56 -3.51 1.72
CA TYR A 278 -15.62 -2.50 1.22
C TYR A 278 -16.33 -1.46 0.34
N ALA A 279 -16.55 -0.28 0.90
CA ALA A 279 -17.00 0.90 0.15
C ALA A 279 -16.01 1.31 -0.96
N GLY A 280 -14.75 0.83 -0.92
CA GLY A 280 -13.70 1.18 -1.86
C GLY A 280 -13.80 0.53 -3.25
N LEU A 281 -14.61 -0.52 -3.45
CA LEU A 281 -14.72 -1.18 -4.75
C LEU A 281 -15.49 -0.33 -5.79
N THR A 282 -16.40 0.53 -5.34
CA THR A 282 -17.11 1.45 -6.23
C THR A 282 -16.20 2.44 -6.94
N GLY A 283 -15.07 2.81 -6.33
CA GLY A 283 -14.02 3.63 -6.97
C GLY A 283 -13.31 2.95 -8.15
N TYR A 284 -13.48 1.64 -8.31
CA TYR A 284 -12.96 0.85 -9.42
C TYR A 284 -14.04 0.39 -10.40
N ASP A 285 -15.24 0.95 -10.34
CA ASP A 285 -16.38 0.52 -11.16
C ASP A 285 -16.66 -1.00 -11.03
N LEU A 286 -16.48 -1.56 -9.85
CA LEU A 286 -16.74 -2.95 -9.51
C LEU A 286 -17.94 -3.04 -8.57
N GLU A 287 -18.90 -3.90 -8.92
CA GLU A 287 -20.10 -4.15 -8.15
C GLU A 287 -20.14 -5.60 -7.66
N VAL A 288 -20.22 -5.82 -6.34
CA VAL A 288 -20.45 -7.13 -5.76
C VAL A 288 -21.95 -7.43 -5.75
N VAL A 289 -22.40 -8.25 -6.68
CA VAL A 289 -23.82 -8.64 -6.81
C VAL A 289 -24.18 -9.84 -5.95
N GLU A 290 -23.22 -10.69 -5.61
CA GLU A 290 -23.40 -11.88 -4.79
C GLU A 290 -22.12 -12.19 -4.00
N SER A 291 -22.27 -12.67 -2.76
CA SER A 291 -21.19 -13.27 -1.98
C SER A 291 -21.52 -14.72 -1.70
N ILE A 292 -20.63 -15.60 -2.09
CA ILE A 292 -20.78 -17.06 -2.00
C ILE A 292 -19.84 -17.57 -0.90
N PRO A 293 -20.33 -17.85 0.30
CA PRO A 293 -19.51 -18.45 1.36
C PRO A 293 -19.04 -19.84 0.95
N PHE A 294 -17.94 -20.29 1.53
CA PHE A 294 -17.50 -21.67 1.34
C PHE A 294 -18.46 -22.59 2.13
N THR A 295 -19.06 -23.54 1.45
CA THR A 295 -19.80 -24.67 2.03
C THR A 295 -19.09 -25.94 1.64
N GLU A 296 -18.76 -26.77 2.62
CA GLU A 296 -18.16 -28.10 2.40
C GLU A 296 -19.02 -29.00 1.52
#